data_4d705a78e2e6c8e6746c344dd79eab21
#
_entry.id   4d705a78e2e6c8e6746c344dd79eab21
#
_cell.length_a   1.000
_cell.length_b   1.000
_cell.length_c   1.000
_cell.angle_alpha   90.00
_cell.angle_beta   90.00
_cell.angle_gamma   90.00
#
_symmetry.space_group_name_H-M   'P 1'
#
loop_
_entity.id
_entity.type
_entity.pdbx_description
1 polymer ?
#
loop_
_entity_poly.entity_id
_entity_poly.type
_entity_poly.pdbx_seq_one_letter_code
_entity_poly.pdbx_strand_id
1 'polypeptide(L)'
;MEPLTAEKISEKIREIEQRVGRLSPMQKILIGTDGSVTNLLEMATGHPVGITTLVQEVVAADPTTAAALEIEPGDEVNYRVVELRDSVTGEALIYAVSRTPLRRLAPEFRQDLMRADIPIGRILCRHRIESRREITDARIVQAGTDLARTFNIHRCESMLSRKYRIIHREEPLIAIEEVFPCTAFADDIRVLVDAPSRIHITLLDMNGRSGRVDGGVGVALDEPGCVLDARKSENIGVHGGDEVARRRVAEAARAVMEGLCLPGGAEFTLHTTAQRHAGLGSGTQVALAAAAALCRLYDRDVPVYDLVRVVGRGGTSGIGTAAFEQGGFIVDGGHRFGPSGDKQDFRPSAASRGIAPPPVLARHRFPEDWHILLVTPDIGAGAHGGREVDIFRTHCPVPLEEVRELCHEVLMRMIPGLIEHDLDLFGSAINRTQALGFKRVEVAMQHPVVPSLLEATVQAGAAGAGLSSFGPTVYAVGDSGMEDVARAAKEVLGDLGGSVILTKARNCGASMREE
;
A
#
# COMPACT_ATOMS: atom_id res chain seq x y z
N MET A 1 -42.51 5.52 1.77
CA MET A 1 -41.17 4.91 1.97
C MET A 1 -40.90 4.86 3.46
N GLU A 2 -40.51 3.68 3.98
CA GLU A 2 -40.19 3.57 5.42
C GLU A 2 -38.84 4.26 5.72
N PRO A 3 -38.72 4.92 6.86
CA PRO A 3 -37.45 5.50 7.31
C PRO A 3 -36.43 4.40 7.65
N LEU A 4 -35.15 4.66 7.38
CA LEU A 4 -34.08 3.75 7.74
C LEU A 4 -33.81 3.84 9.25
N THR A 5 -33.73 2.68 9.91
CA THR A 5 -33.24 2.59 11.28
C THR A 5 -31.72 2.80 11.32
N ALA A 6 -31.16 3.10 12.51
CA ALA A 6 -29.71 3.26 12.69
C ALA A 6 -28.92 2.01 12.21
N GLU A 7 -29.48 0.80 12.41
CA GLU A 7 -28.89 -0.43 11.93
C GLU A 7 -28.84 -0.48 10.40
N LYS A 8 -29.95 -0.16 9.73
CA LYS A 8 -30.02 -0.11 8.25
C LYS A 8 -29.12 0.98 7.67
N ILE A 9 -28.96 2.13 8.33
CA ILE A 9 -28.00 3.18 7.92
C ILE A 9 -26.58 2.63 8.02
N SER A 10 -26.23 1.93 9.10
CA SER A 10 -24.92 1.29 9.27
C SER A 10 -24.65 0.20 8.23
N GLU A 11 -25.66 -0.55 7.81
CA GLU A 11 -25.56 -1.50 6.69
C GLU A 11 -25.29 -0.79 5.37
N LYS A 12 -26.01 0.28 5.07
CA LYS A 12 -25.79 1.10 3.88
C LYS A 12 -24.40 1.71 3.84
N ILE A 13 -23.88 2.20 4.95
CA ILE A 13 -22.51 2.70 5.05
C ILE A 13 -21.52 1.59 4.72
N ARG A 14 -21.69 0.37 5.25
CA ARG A 14 -20.83 -0.78 4.92
C ARG A 14 -20.89 -1.17 3.44
N GLU A 15 -22.09 -1.18 2.82
CA GLU A 15 -22.24 -1.43 1.38
C GLU A 15 -21.50 -0.38 0.53
N ILE A 16 -21.55 0.88 0.95
CA ILE A 16 -20.82 1.98 0.31
C ILE A 16 -19.31 1.77 0.47
N GLU A 17 -18.84 1.49 1.69
CA GLU A 17 -17.41 1.27 1.97
C GLU A 17 -16.82 0.08 1.19
N GLN A 18 -17.59 -0.97 0.94
CA GLN A 18 -17.16 -2.09 0.09
C GLN A 18 -16.85 -1.68 -1.35
N ARG A 19 -17.45 -0.58 -1.84
CA ARG A 19 -17.31 -0.12 -3.22
C ARG A 19 -16.28 0.99 -3.38
N VAL A 20 -16.21 1.93 -2.43
CA VAL A 20 -15.35 3.14 -2.54
C VAL A 20 -14.23 3.19 -1.50
N GLY A 21 -14.10 2.18 -0.63
CA GLY A 21 -13.17 2.17 0.49
C GLY A 21 -13.76 2.85 1.72
N ARG A 22 -12.96 2.90 2.80
CA ARG A 22 -13.38 3.45 4.10
C ARG A 22 -13.81 4.90 3.97
N LEU A 23 -14.98 5.20 4.53
CA LEU A 23 -15.48 6.58 4.65
C LEU A 23 -14.91 7.25 5.90
N SER A 24 -14.61 8.54 5.79
CA SER A 24 -14.22 9.36 6.93
C SER A 24 -15.35 9.47 7.97
N PRO A 25 -15.05 9.78 9.25
CA PRO A 25 -16.06 10.08 10.24
C PRO A 25 -17.03 11.17 9.77
N MET A 26 -16.53 12.22 9.11
CA MET A 26 -17.36 13.31 8.58
C MET A 26 -18.31 12.83 7.49
N GLN A 27 -17.86 12.02 6.54
CA GLN A 27 -18.71 11.42 5.51
C GLN A 27 -19.82 10.54 6.11
N LYS A 28 -19.49 9.71 7.12
CA LYS A 28 -20.46 8.88 7.84
C LYS A 28 -21.51 9.74 8.57
N ILE A 29 -21.07 10.83 9.21
CA ILE A 29 -21.96 11.78 9.88
C ILE A 29 -22.88 12.44 8.83
N LEU A 30 -22.35 12.92 7.71
CA LEU A 30 -23.15 13.54 6.65
C LEU A 30 -24.19 12.59 6.05
N ILE A 31 -23.86 11.30 5.89
CA ILE A 31 -24.81 10.27 5.40
C ILE A 31 -25.89 9.97 6.45
N GLY A 32 -25.49 9.83 7.72
CA GLY A 32 -26.34 9.27 8.78
C GLY A 32 -27.04 10.30 9.68
N THR A 33 -26.73 11.59 9.56
CA THR A 33 -27.29 12.61 10.49
C THR A 33 -28.75 12.93 10.22
N ASP A 34 -29.52 13.07 11.28
CA ASP A 34 -30.86 13.68 11.29
C ASP A 34 -30.81 15.17 11.67
N GLY A 35 -29.61 15.71 11.88
CA GLY A 35 -29.35 17.11 12.20
C GLY A 35 -29.29 18.05 10.99
N SER A 36 -28.92 19.31 11.23
CA SER A 36 -28.72 20.32 10.20
C SER A 36 -27.37 20.15 9.49
N VAL A 37 -27.40 19.78 8.21
CA VAL A 37 -26.18 19.64 7.40
C VAL A 37 -25.43 20.96 7.25
N THR A 38 -26.14 22.07 7.07
CA THR A 38 -25.51 23.40 6.99
C THR A 38 -24.68 23.68 8.25
N ASN A 39 -25.21 23.41 9.44
CA ASN A 39 -24.47 23.61 10.69
C ASN A 39 -23.25 22.68 10.80
N LEU A 40 -23.40 21.42 10.37
CA LEU A 40 -22.29 20.46 10.38
C LEU A 40 -21.17 20.92 9.42
N LEU A 41 -21.54 21.40 8.26
CA LEU A 41 -20.56 21.95 7.30
C LEU A 41 -19.86 23.20 7.87
N GLU A 42 -20.59 24.15 8.48
CA GLU A 42 -19.99 25.32 9.13
C GLU A 42 -19.03 24.93 10.26
N MET A 43 -19.37 23.89 11.03
CA MET A 43 -18.46 23.36 12.07
C MET A 43 -17.23 22.67 11.49
N ALA A 44 -17.39 21.94 10.39
CA ALA A 44 -16.29 21.19 9.76
C ALA A 44 -15.31 22.10 8.99
N THR A 45 -15.83 23.12 8.30
CA THR A 45 -14.99 24.04 7.51
C THR A 45 -14.45 25.21 8.35
N GLY A 46 -15.10 25.53 9.46
CA GLY A 46 -14.84 26.75 10.23
C GLY A 46 -15.32 28.04 9.55
N HIS A 47 -16.06 27.92 8.46
CA HIS A 47 -16.52 29.02 7.63
C HIS A 47 -18.05 29.05 7.55
N PRO A 48 -18.67 30.24 7.32
CA PRO A 48 -20.09 30.32 7.02
C PRO A 48 -20.44 29.60 5.72
N VAL A 49 -21.56 28.87 5.71
CA VAL A 49 -22.06 28.18 4.53
C VAL A 49 -23.25 28.94 3.94
N GLY A 50 -23.10 29.39 2.72
CA GLY A 50 -24.13 30.03 1.89
C GLY A 50 -24.81 29.04 0.95
N ILE A 51 -25.86 29.50 0.27
CA ILE A 51 -26.49 28.76 -0.81
C ILE A 51 -26.46 29.57 -2.10
N THR A 52 -26.30 28.82 -3.21
CA THR A 52 -26.56 29.35 -4.56
C THR A 52 -27.72 28.56 -5.15
N THR A 53 -28.83 29.21 -5.43
CA THR A 53 -30.00 28.55 -6.03
C THR A 53 -29.81 28.49 -7.56
N LEU A 54 -29.77 27.25 -8.08
CA LEU A 54 -29.60 26.98 -9.51
C LEU A 54 -30.95 26.94 -10.22
N VAL A 55 -31.96 26.31 -9.60
CA VAL A 55 -33.32 26.16 -10.13
C VAL A 55 -34.30 26.37 -8.99
N GLN A 56 -35.37 27.10 -9.25
CA GLN A 56 -36.55 27.14 -8.39
C GLN A 56 -37.78 27.39 -9.21
N GLU A 57 -38.71 26.45 -9.18
CA GLU A 57 -39.95 26.48 -9.96
C GLU A 57 -41.07 25.70 -9.24
N VAL A 58 -42.30 26.00 -9.61
CA VAL A 58 -43.47 25.23 -9.16
C VAL A 58 -43.81 24.20 -10.24
N VAL A 59 -43.77 22.94 -9.85
CA VAL A 59 -44.05 21.81 -10.77
C VAL A 59 -45.13 20.90 -10.22
N ALA A 60 -45.76 20.11 -11.09
CA ALA A 60 -46.69 19.05 -10.68
C ALA A 60 -45.89 17.88 -10.11
N ALA A 61 -46.32 17.30 -8.99
CA ALA A 61 -45.67 16.14 -8.38
C ALA A 61 -45.81 14.93 -9.32
N ASP A 62 -44.64 14.36 -9.68
CA ASP A 62 -44.59 13.04 -10.33
C ASP A 62 -44.95 11.92 -9.32
N PRO A 63 -45.23 10.67 -9.77
CA PRO A 63 -45.61 9.58 -8.87
C PRO A 63 -44.57 9.28 -7.76
N THR A 64 -43.28 9.47 -8.04
CA THR A 64 -42.21 9.23 -7.06
C THR A 64 -42.21 10.32 -5.97
N THR A 65 -42.32 11.57 -6.40
CA THR A 65 -42.44 12.74 -5.51
C THR A 65 -43.70 12.66 -4.67
N ALA A 66 -44.83 12.28 -5.27
CA ALA A 66 -46.11 12.11 -4.60
C ALA A 66 -46.03 11.04 -3.50
N ALA A 67 -45.44 9.88 -3.80
CA ALA A 67 -45.22 8.81 -2.84
C ALA A 67 -44.25 9.22 -1.70
N ALA A 68 -43.20 9.99 -2.00
CA ALA A 68 -42.24 10.45 -1.01
C ALA A 68 -42.84 11.47 -0.04
N LEU A 69 -43.73 12.32 -0.53
CA LEU A 69 -44.38 13.39 0.24
C LEU A 69 -45.75 13.04 0.76
N GLU A 70 -46.28 11.84 0.42
CA GLU A 70 -47.62 11.41 0.79
C GLU A 70 -48.71 12.44 0.37
N ILE A 71 -48.66 12.80 -0.95
CA ILE A 71 -49.56 13.70 -1.63
C ILE A 71 -50.10 13.04 -2.89
N GLU A 72 -51.07 13.66 -3.58
CA GLU A 72 -51.58 13.16 -4.84
C GLU A 72 -50.64 13.49 -6.01
N PRO A 73 -50.45 12.59 -6.98
CA PRO A 73 -49.80 12.91 -8.24
C PRO A 73 -50.49 14.11 -8.92
N GLY A 74 -49.67 15.12 -9.33
CA GLY A 74 -50.16 16.36 -9.89
C GLY A 74 -50.31 17.52 -8.92
N ASP A 75 -50.22 17.28 -7.62
CA ASP A 75 -50.19 18.37 -6.63
C ASP A 75 -49.00 19.32 -6.90
N GLU A 76 -49.20 20.61 -6.66
CA GLU A 76 -48.13 21.64 -6.79
C GLU A 76 -47.05 21.48 -5.73
N VAL A 77 -45.83 21.33 -6.19
CA VAL A 77 -44.64 21.31 -5.33
C VAL A 77 -43.63 22.38 -5.78
N ASN A 78 -43.01 23.04 -4.83
CA ASN A 78 -41.82 23.85 -5.07
C ASN A 78 -40.64 22.90 -5.30
N TYR A 79 -40.14 22.84 -6.53
CA TYR A 79 -38.90 22.16 -6.90
C TYR A 79 -37.76 23.14 -6.80
N ARG A 80 -36.74 22.81 -6.00
CA ARG A 80 -35.61 23.69 -5.80
C ARG A 80 -34.30 22.93 -5.81
N VAL A 81 -33.34 23.43 -6.59
CA VAL A 81 -31.97 22.91 -6.68
C VAL A 81 -31.00 23.97 -6.17
N VAL A 82 -30.17 23.61 -5.22
CA VAL A 82 -29.20 24.52 -4.62
C VAL A 82 -27.82 23.87 -4.48
N GLU A 83 -26.80 24.69 -4.48
CA GLU A 83 -25.46 24.35 -4.02
C GLU A 83 -25.24 24.98 -2.64
N LEU A 84 -24.81 24.17 -1.67
CA LEU A 84 -24.26 24.69 -0.41
C LEU A 84 -22.79 24.96 -0.67
N ARG A 85 -22.38 26.22 -0.45
CA ARG A 85 -21.01 26.69 -0.72
C ARG A 85 -20.37 27.25 0.53
N ASP A 86 -19.08 26.98 0.68
CA ASP A 86 -18.24 27.71 1.60
C ASP A 86 -18.17 29.18 1.18
N SER A 87 -18.58 30.09 2.05
CA SER A 87 -18.67 31.54 1.72
C SER A 87 -17.29 32.21 1.65
N VAL A 88 -16.23 31.58 2.12
CA VAL A 88 -14.86 32.10 2.09
C VAL A 88 -14.09 31.60 0.88
N THR A 89 -14.11 30.26 0.65
CA THR A 89 -13.39 29.66 -0.48
C THR A 89 -14.17 29.67 -1.78
N GLY A 90 -15.51 29.76 -1.70
CA GLY A 90 -16.41 29.65 -2.85
C GLY A 90 -16.62 28.22 -3.33
N GLU A 91 -16.05 27.23 -2.65
CA GLU A 91 -16.14 25.82 -3.01
C GLU A 91 -17.56 25.27 -2.81
N ALA A 92 -18.05 24.46 -3.75
CA ALA A 92 -19.30 23.73 -3.61
C ALA A 92 -19.10 22.53 -2.68
N LEU A 93 -19.84 22.48 -1.57
CA LEU A 93 -19.74 21.42 -0.56
C LEU A 93 -20.77 20.33 -0.76
N ILE A 94 -22.03 20.72 -1.05
CA ILE A 94 -23.15 19.81 -1.29
C ILE A 94 -24.06 20.37 -2.38
N TYR A 95 -24.53 19.49 -3.25
CA TYR A 95 -25.61 19.75 -4.17
C TYR A 95 -26.91 19.14 -3.60
N ALA A 96 -27.97 19.95 -3.49
CA ALA A 96 -29.20 19.52 -2.86
C ALA A 96 -30.42 19.80 -3.76
N VAL A 97 -31.27 18.79 -3.88
CA VAL A 97 -32.57 18.88 -4.56
C VAL A 97 -33.67 18.73 -3.52
N SER A 98 -34.57 19.70 -3.43
CA SER A 98 -35.71 19.66 -2.50
C SER A 98 -37.03 19.80 -3.21
N ARG A 99 -38.05 19.13 -2.67
CA ARG A 99 -39.44 19.19 -3.13
C ARG A 99 -40.35 19.45 -1.94
N THR A 100 -41.17 20.50 -2.01
CA THR A 100 -42.00 20.99 -0.91
C THR A 100 -43.43 21.21 -1.38
N PRO A 101 -44.45 20.50 -0.87
CA PRO A 101 -45.85 20.68 -1.27
C PRO A 101 -46.35 22.04 -0.79
N LEU A 102 -46.77 22.91 -1.71
CA LEU A 102 -47.14 24.28 -1.42
C LEU A 102 -48.38 24.40 -0.54
N ARG A 103 -49.29 23.44 -0.62
CA ARG A 103 -50.54 23.40 0.20
C ARG A 103 -50.34 23.20 1.70
N ARG A 104 -49.16 22.66 2.10
CA ARG A 104 -48.79 22.41 3.50
C ARG A 104 -48.06 23.58 4.16
N LEU A 105 -47.77 24.64 3.42
CA LEU A 105 -46.98 25.77 3.91
C LEU A 105 -47.85 26.88 4.44
N ALA A 106 -47.47 27.43 5.61
CA ALA A 106 -47.99 28.72 6.07
C ALA A 106 -47.56 29.84 5.12
N PRO A 107 -48.38 30.90 4.94
CA PRO A 107 -48.07 31.98 3.99
C PRO A 107 -46.70 32.60 4.17
N GLU A 108 -46.27 32.88 5.38
CA GLU A 108 -44.97 33.51 5.71
C GLU A 108 -43.80 32.53 5.39
N PHE A 109 -43.97 31.24 5.70
CA PHE A 109 -42.96 30.21 5.35
C PHE A 109 -42.84 30.08 3.83
N ARG A 110 -43.96 30.04 3.12
CA ARG A 110 -44.00 29.98 1.65
C ARG A 110 -43.27 31.21 1.06
N GLN A 111 -43.48 32.38 1.60
CA GLN A 111 -42.81 33.61 1.14
C GLN A 111 -41.29 33.51 1.30
N ASP A 112 -40.79 33.10 2.48
CA ASP A 112 -39.34 32.94 2.72
C ASP A 112 -38.76 31.84 1.83
N LEU A 113 -39.44 30.72 1.64
CA LEU A 113 -39.00 29.64 0.75
C LEU A 113 -38.86 30.12 -0.70
N MET A 114 -39.82 30.94 -1.16
CA MET A 114 -39.86 31.43 -2.56
C MET A 114 -38.83 32.54 -2.84
N ARG A 115 -38.23 33.15 -1.83
CA ARG A 115 -37.14 34.12 -2.01
C ARG A 115 -35.86 33.49 -2.55
N ALA A 116 -35.69 32.20 -2.38
CA ALA A 116 -34.58 31.38 -2.93
C ALA A 116 -33.16 31.73 -2.40
N ASP A 117 -33.01 32.55 -1.39
CA ASP A 117 -31.76 33.06 -0.85
C ASP A 117 -31.38 32.52 0.53
N ILE A 118 -32.24 31.70 1.15
CA ILE A 118 -32.06 31.22 2.51
C ILE A 118 -32.04 29.66 2.53
N PRO A 119 -31.08 29.04 3.25
CA PRO A 119 -31.09 27.60 3.49
C PRO A 119 -32.39 27.15 4.20
N ILE A 120 -32.95 25.99 3.77
CA ILE A 120 -34.18 25.46 4.34
C ILE A 120 -34.08 25.30 5.87
N GLY A 121 -32.95 24.83 6.38
CA GLY A 121 -32.74 24.69 7.82
C GLY A 121 -32.88 26.02 8.58
N ARG A 122 -32.42 27.14 8.01
CA ARG A 122 -32.58 28.47 8.59
C ARG A 122 -34.03 28.99 8.51
N ILE A 123 -34.75 28.65 7.43
CA ILE A 123 -36.18 28.99 7.30
C ILE A 123 -36.98 28.26 8.40
N LEU A 124 -36.75 26.93 8.59
CA LEU A 124 -37.38 26.14 9.63
C LEU A 124 -37.13 26.74 11.03
N CYS A 125 -35.88 27.11 11.34
CA CYS A 125 -35.54 27.75 12.61
C CYS A 125 -36.23 29.10 12.80
N ARG A 126 -36.25 29.95 11.76
CA ARG A 126 -36.92 31.29 11.80
C ARG A 126 -38.39 31.16 12.14
N HIS A 127 -39.07 30.18 11.51
CA HIS A 127 -40.51 29.95 11.73
C HIS A 127 -40.79 29.03 12.91
N ARG A 128 -39.77 28.61 13.71
CA ARG A 128 -39.88 27.74 14.87
C ARG A 128 -40.64 26.45 14.54
N ILE A 129 -40.35 25.87 13.36
CA ILE A 129 -40.98 24.62 12.94
C ILE A 129 -40.31 23.45 13.66
N GLU A 130 -41.03 22.82 14.55
CA GLU A 130 -40.60 21.54 15.13
C GLU A 130 -40.69 20.46 14.07
N SER A 131 -39.56 19.84 13.78
CA SER A 131 -39.50 18.83 12.75
C SER A 131 -38.44 17.78 13.06
N ARG A 132 -38.68 16.57 12.59
CA ARG A 132 -37.69 15.48 12.59
C ARG A 132 -37.31 15.16 11.17
N ARG A 133 -36.12 14.61 11.00
CA ARG A 133 -35.65 14.11 9.69
C ARG A 133 -35.65 12.60 9.67
N GLU A 134 -36.15 12.03 8.61
CA GLU A 134 -36.19 10.59 8.37
C GLU A 134 -35.38 10.26 7.13
N ILE A 135 -34.23 9.60 7.33
CA ILE A 135 -33.38 9.14 6.21
C ILE A 135 -34.11 7.97 5.54
N THR A 136 -34.27 8.04 4.22
CA THR A 136 -34.98 7.04 3.43
C THR A 136 -34.07 6.24 2.49
N ASP A 137 -32.91 6.79 2.13
CA ASP A 137 -31.91 6.09 1.29
C ASP A 137 -30.52 6.69 1.47
N ALA A 138 -29.50 5.85 1.28
CA ALA A 138 -28.10 6.24 1.15
C ALA A 138 -27.40 5.33 0.14
N ARG A 139 -26.71 5.90 -0.84
CA ARG A 139 -26.13 5.15 -1.97
C ARG A 139 -25.00 5.90 -2.66
N ILE A 140 -24.30 5.19 -3.55
CA ILE A 140 -23.37 5.78 -4.52
C ILE A 140 -24.11 6.10 -5.82
N VAL A 141 -23.87 7.29 -6.36
CA VAL A 141 -24.31 7.71 -7.69
C VAL A 141 -23.12 8.20 -8.52
N GLN A 142 -23.28 8.28 -9.85
CA GLN A 142 -22.27 8.88 -10.72
C GLN A 142 -22.54 10.38 -10.87
N ALA A 143 -21.49 11.17 -10.99
CA ALA A 143 -21.58 12.63 -11.07
C ALA A 143 -22.42 13.10 -12.28
N GLY A 144 -22.24 12.51 -13.44
CA GLY A 144 -22.85 13.01 -14.68
C GLY A 144 -22.29 14.40 -15.06
N THR A 145 -22.97 15.07 -15.97
CA THR A 145 -22.45 16.34 -16.52
C THR A 145 -22.62 17.53 -15.56
N ASP A 146 -23.78 17.64 -14.91
CA ASP A 146 -24.12 18.80 -14.08
C ASP A 146 -23.36 18.79 -12.76
N LEU A 147 -23.34 17.65 -12.04
CA LEU A 147 -22.59 17.50 -10.82
C LEU A 147 -21.07 17.62 -11.05
N ALA A 148 -20.59 17.08 -12.18
CA ALA A 148 -19.18 17.20 -12.56
C ALA A 148 -18.77 18.69 -12.72
N ARG A 149 -19.64 19.51 -13.29
CA ARG A 149 -19.41 20.95 -13.42
C ARG A 149 -19.46 21.66 -12.06
N THR A 150 -20.48 21.35 -11.24
CA THR A 150 -20.65 21.94 -9.91
C THR A 150 -19.42 21.72 -9.03
N PHE A 151 -18.90 20.49 -8.99
CA PHE A 151 -17.78 20.12 -8.11
C PHE A 151 -16.41 20.16 -8.79
N ASN A 152 -16.35 20.53 -10.06
CA ASN A 152 -15.11 20.51 -10.87
C ASN A 152 -14.39 19.16 -10.85
N ILE A 153 -15.14 18.08 -11.06
CA ILE A 153 -14.68 16.68 -11.04
C ILE A 153 -14.98 15.99 -12.37
N HIS A 154 -14.49 14.75 -12.55
CA HIS A 154 -14.80 13.98 -13.74
C HIS A 154 -16.24 13.42 -13.70
N ARG A 155 -16.94 13.41 -14.85
CA ARG A 155 -18.36 12.95 -14.96
C ARG A 155 -18.61 11.50 -14.52
N CYS A 156 -17.58 10.67 -14.50
CA CYS A 156 -17.66 9.27 -14.05
C CYS A 156 -17.27 9.10 -12.60
N GLU A 157 -17.01 10.20 -11.87
CA GLU A 157 -16.61 10.12 -10.45
C GLU A 157 -17.78 9.68 -9.59
N SER A 158 -17.46 8.89 -8.57
CA SER A 158 -18.43 8.39 -7.61
C SER A 158 -18.79 9.48 -6.61
N MET A 159 -20.08 9.60 -6.35
CA MET A 159 -20.66 10.56 -5.42
C MET A 159 -21.42 9.84 -4.32
N LEU A 160 -21.39 10.38 -3.13
CA LEU A 160 -22.26 9.97 -2.03
C LEU A 160 -23.59 10.69 -2.13
N SER A 161 -24.70 9.96 -2.12
CA SER A 161 -26.06 10.50 -2.15
C SER A 161 -26.81 10.00 -0.95
N ARG A 162 -27.58 10.90 -0.31
CA ARG A 162 -28.56 10.56 0.70
C ARG A 162 -29.91 11.19 0.41
N LYS A 163 -30.98 10.49 0.76
CA LYS A 163 -32.35 10.99 0.69
C LYS A 163 -32.98 10.99 2.05
N TYR A 164 -33.71 12.04 2.35
CA TYR A 164 -34.45 12.14 3.60
C TYR A 164 -35.70 13.00 3.45
N ARG A 165 -36.60 12.86 4.42
CA ARG A 165 -37.80 13.69 4.55
C ARG A 165 -37.71 14.53 5.82
N ILE A 166 -38.21 15.72 5.76
CA ILE A 166 -38.48 16.56 6.94
C ILE A 166 -39.95 16.39 7.27
N ILE A 167 -40.25 15.86 8.46
CA ILE A 167 -41.57 15.60 8.95
C ILE A 167 -41.98 16.71 9.90
N HIS A 168 -43.15 17.27 9.71
CA HIS A 168 -43.79 18.25 10.58
C HIS A 168 -45.25 17.84 10.85
N ARG A 169 -45.67 17.81 12.12
CA ARG A 169 -47.03 17.36 12.52
C ARG A 169 -47.42 15.99 11.91
N GLU A 170 -46.46 15.06 11.97
CA GLU A 170 -46.60 13.70 11.44
C GLU A 170 -46.72 13.58 9.89
N GLU A 171 -46.62 14.69 9.17
CA GLU A 171 -46.70 14.69 7.72
C GLU A 171 -45.34 15.07 7.08
N PRO A 172 -44.97 14.46 5.94
CA PRO A 172 -43.78 14.88 5.16
C PRO A 172 -43.96 16.32 4.63
N LEU A 173 -43.15 17.24 5.17
CA LEU A 173 -43.15 18.64 4.75
C LEU A 173 -42.24 18.88 3.57
N ILE A 174 -41.04 18.25 3.54
CA ILE A 174 -40.05 18.44 2.49
C ILE A 174 -39.37 17.09 2.21
N ALA A 175 -39.17 16.72 0.95
CA ALA A 175 -38.30 15.64 0.53
C ALA A 175 -36.99 16.24 -0.04
N ILE A 176 -35.85 15.74 0.42
CA ILE A 176 -34.52 16.27 0.04
C ILE A 176 -33.62 15.11 -0.40
N GLU A 177 -32.89 15.34 -1.49
CA GLU A 177 -31.74 14.54 -1.90
C GLU A 177 -30.49 15.41 -1.87
N GLU A 178 -29.45 14.99 -1.18
CA GLU A 178 -28.17 15.65 -1.07
C GLU A 178 -27.07 14.76 -1.66
N VAL A 179 -26.17 15.37 -2.42
CA VAL A 179 -25.10 14.67 -3.14
C VAL A 179 -23.78 15.44 -2.95
N PHE A 180 -22.70 14.72 -2.70
CA PHE A 180 -21.35 15.27 -2.61
C PHE A 180 -20.29 14.26 -3.06
N PRO A 181 -19.11 14.68 -3.57
CA PRO A 181 -18.07 13.78 -4.04
C PRO A 181 -17.56 12.82 -2.95
N CYS A 182 -17.21 11.59 -3.33
CA CYS A 182 -16.55 10.66 -2.40
C CYS A 182 -15.18 11.15 -1.94
N THR A 183 -14.57 12.09 -2.66
CA THR A 183 -13.32 12.77 -2.29
C THR A 183 -13.54 13.92 -1.31
N ALA A 184 -14.74 14.49 -1.27
CA ALA A 184 -15.08 15.57 -0.33
C ALA A 184 -15.16 15.03 1.12
N PHE A 185 -14.57 15.78 2.06
CA PHE A 185 -14.52 15.39 3.49
C PHE A 185 -13.84 14.06 3.76
N ALA A 186 -13.07 13.52 2.82
CA ALA A 186 -12.23 12.35 3.05
C ALA A 186 -11.13 12.68 4.07
N ASP A 187 -10.78 11.70 4.91
CA ASP A 187 -9.62 11.85 5.78
C ASP A 187 -8.35 11.93 4.92
N ASP A 188 -7.47 12.86 5.23
CA ASP A 188 -6.13 12.92 4.65
C ASP A 188 -5.22 11.90 5.35
N ILE A 189 -5.62 10.63 5.27
CA ILE A 189 -4.86 9.54 5.87
C ILE A 189 -3.58 9.35 5.08
N ARG A 190 -2.46 9.47 5.77
CA ARG A 190 -1.14 9.11 5.29
C ARG A 190 -0.74 7.75 5.86
N VAL A 191 -0.35 6.83 5.01
CA VAL A 191 0.19 5.52 5.43
C VAL A 191 1.69 5.53 5.24
N LEU A 192 2.42 5.43 6.34
CA LEU A 192 3.88 5.27 6.36
C LEU A 192 4.21 3.78 6.42
N VAL A 193 5.04 3.30 5.50
CA VAL A 193 5.59 1.94 5.46
C VAL A 193 7.09 2.00 5.63
N ASP A 194 7.60 1.27 6.62
CA ASP A 194 9.03 1.06 6.86
C ASP A 194 9.34 -0.42 6.67
N ALA A 195 10.00 -0.75 5.56
CA ALA A 195 10.31 -2.11 5.14
C ALA A 195 11.81 -2.43 5.24
N PRO A 196 12.18 -3.64 5.70
CA PRO A 196 13.57 -4.06 5.77
C PRO A 196 14.20 -4.19 4.39
N SER A 197 15.53 -4.14 4.29
CA SER A 197 16.23 -4.79 3.19
C SER A 197 16.62 -6.22 3.58
N ARG A 198 17.46 -6.88 2.78
CA ARG A 198 17.94 -8.22 3.13
C ARG A 198 19.29 -8.53 2.49
N ILE A 199 20.12 -9.31 3.16
CA ILE A 199 21.18 -10.07 2.52
C ILE A 199 20.64 -11.41 2.03
N HIS A 200 21.17 -11.88 0.90
CA HIS A 200 20.87 -13.19 0.33
C HIS A 200 22.16 -14.00 0.34
N ILE A 201 22.23 -14.95 1.26
CA ILE A 201 23.45 -15.72 1.53
C ILE A 201 23.75 -16.67 0.37
N THR A 202 22.77 -17.51 0.00
CA THR A 202 22.95 -18.46 -1.09
C THR A 202 21.61 -18.96 -1.66
N LEU A 203 21.65 -19.50 -2.90
CA LEU A 203 20.63 -20.38 -3.44
C LEU A 203 21.02 -21.83 -3.09
N LEU A 204 20.05 -22.67 -2.69
CA LEU A 204 20.29 -24.02 -2.17
C LEU A 204 20.45 -25.06 -3.28
N ASP A 205 19.47 -25.18 -4.18
CA ASP A 205 19.46 -26.21 -5.21
C ASP A 205 19.36 -25.60 -6.61
N MET A 206 20.49 -25.48 -7.27
CA MET A 206 20.57 -25.10 -8.69
C MET A 206 20.92 -26.31 -9.57
N ASN A 207 20.58 -27.55 -9.12
CA ASN A 207 20.69 -28.78 -9.88
C ASN A 207 19.33 -29.29 -10.39
N GLY A 208 18.28 -29.16 -9.60
CA GLY A 208 16.91 -29.53 -9.96
C GLY A 208 16.62 -31.04 -9.97
N ARG A 209 17.58 -31.91 -9.67
CA ARG A 209 17.43 -33.38 -9.72
C ARG A 209 16.51 -33.93 -8.62
N SER A 210 16.33 -33.16 -7.56
CA SER A 210 15.39 -33.47 -6.48
C SER A 210 13.91 -33.24 -6.87
N GLY A 211 13.63 -32.69 -8.03
CA GLY A 211 12.30 -32.18 -8.42
C GLY A 211 11.98 -30.81 -7.84
N ARG A 212 12.97 -30.15 -7.24
CA ARG A 212 12.91 -28.76 -6.76
C ARG A 212 14.12 -27.98 -7.26
N VAL A 213 13.98 -26.67 -7.30
CA VAL A 213 15.02 -25.73 -7.75
C VAL A 213 14.94 -24.43 -6.93
N ASP A 214 15.99 -23.65 -6.97
CA ASP A 214 16.18 -22.43 -6.19
C ASP A 214 16.34 -22.75 -4.69
N GLY A 215 15.42 -22.30 -3.87
CA GLY A 215 15.59 -22.28 -2.42
C GLY A 215 16.60 -21.21 -2.02
N GLY A 216 16.37 -20.54 -0.92
CA GLY A 216 17.20 -19.44 -0.50
C GLY A 216 17.49 -19.43 0.99
N VAL A 217 18.62 -18.82 1.35
CA VAL A 217 18.96 -18.49 2.72
C VAL A 217 19.28 -17.00 2.79
N GLY A 218 18.74 -16.29 3.79
CA GLY A 218 19.01 -14.87 3.94
C GLY A 218 18.61 -14.32 5.29
N VAL A 219 18.93 -13.05 5.50
CA VAL A 219 18.64 -12.32 6.74
C VAL A 219 18.04 -10.97 6.39
N ALA A 220 16.94 -10.60 7.03
CA ALA A 220 16.38 -9.27 6.96
C ALA A 220 17.26 -8.28 7.73
N LEU A 221 17.41 -7.07 7.19
CA LEU A 221 18.29 -6.04 7.73
C LEU A 221 17.47 -4.85 8.23
N ASP A 222 17.92 -4.24 9.32
CA ASP A 222 17.33 -3.02 9.83
C ASP A 222 17.67 -1.84 8.92
N GLU A 223 18.93 -1.68 8.54
CA GLU A 223 19.42 -0.68 7.60
C GLU A 223 20.36 -1.30 6.55
N PRO A 224 20.35 -0.74 5.32
CA PRO A 224 19.46 0.26 4.77
C PRO A 224 18.08 -0.32 4.43
N GLY A 225 16.99 0.32 4.90
CA GLY A 225 15.61 -0.07 4.63
C GLY A 225 14.94 0.72 3.50
N CYS A 226 13.66 0.48 3.29
CA CYS A 226 12.80 1.26 2.41
C CYS A 226 11.72 1.96 3.24
N VAL A 227 11.75 3.28 3.29
CA VAL A 227 10.72 4.10 3.94
C VAL A 227 9.93 4.84 2.87
N LEU A 228 8.64 4.62 2.83
CA LEU A 228 7.71 5.19 1.86
C LEU A 228 6.43 5.60 2.57
N ASP A 229 5.91 6.77 2.25
CA ASP A 229 4.55 7.12 2.61
C ASP A 229 3.64 7.24 1.38
N ALA A 230 2.35 7.09 1.63
CA ALA A 230 1.32 7.23 0.61
C ALA A 230 0.07 7.90 1.18
N ARG A 231 -0.63 8.69 0.35
CA ARG A 231 -1.95 9.26 0.63
C ARG A 231 -2.87 9.05 -0.58
N LYS A 232 -4.19 9.02 -0.36
CA LYS A 232 -5.15 8.88 -1.47
C LYS A 232 -5.05 10.06 -2.42
N SER A 233 -5.19 9.79 -3.72
CA SER A 233 -5.22 10.78 -4.80
C SER A 233 -6.08 10.27 -5.95
N GLU A 234 -6.42 11.12 -6.90
CA GLU A 234 -7.11 10.72 -8.12
C GLU A 234 -6.21 9.91 -9.06
N ASN A 235 -4.94 10.25 -9.10
CA ASN A 235 -3.93 9.64 -9.98
C ASN A 235 -2.79 9.04 -9.17
N ILE A 236 -1.95 8.25 -9.83
CA ILE A 236 -0.71 7.76 -9.25
C ILE A 236 0.39 8.79 -9.48
N GLY A 237 0.85 9.43 -8.39
CA GLY A 237 2.04 10.28 -8.34
C GLY A 237 3.14 9.63 -7.50
N VAL A 238 4.40 9.90 -7.82
CA VAL A 238 5.54 9.37 -7.04
C VAL A 238 6.65 10.39 -6.94
N HIS A 239 7.04 10.72 -5.72
CA HIS A 239 8.07 11.70 -5.38
C HIS A 239 9.24 11.04 -4.62
N GLY A 240 10.38 11.71 -4.59
CA GLY A 240 11.59 11.21 -3.91
C GLY A 240 12.26 10.04 -4.65
N GLY A 241 13.32 9.50 -4.06
CA GLY A 241 14.10 8.42 -4.65
C GLY A 241 14.66 8.72 -6.05
N ASP A 242 15.25 7.72 -6.69
CA ASP A 242 15.69 7.82 -8.08
C ASP A 242 14.56 7.46 -9.08
N GLU A 243 14.78 7.75 -10.37
CA GLU A 243 13.78 7.53 -11.43
C GLU A 243 13.32 6.08 -11.54
N VAL A 244 14.21 5.11 -11.36
CA VAL A 244 13.86 3.69 -11.46
C VAL A 244 13.08 3.21 -10.25
N ALA A 245 13.39 3.72 -9.04
CA ALA A 245 12.61 3.45 -7.85
C ALA A 245 11.20 4.03 -7.99
N ARG A 246 11.08 5.30 -8.44
CA ARG A 246 9.77 5.92 -8.73
C ARG A 246 8.96 5.11 -9.75
N ARG A 247 9.58 4.71 -10.86
CA ARG A 247 8.90 3.86 -11.86
C ARG A 247 8.43 2.55 -11.26
N ARG A 248 9.20 1.93 -10.38
CA ARG A 248 8.85 0.67 -9.71
C ARG A 248 7.69 0.82 -8.74
N VAL A 249 7.65 1.91 -7.96
CA VAL A 249 6.48 2.26 -7.13
C VAL A 249 5.24 2.40 -8.01
N ALA A 250 5.33 3.17 -9.09
CA ALA A 250 4.21 3.39 -10.00
C ALA A 250 3.73 2.10 -10.70
N GLU A 251 4.64 1.21 -11.11
CA GLU A 251 4.29 -0.10 -11.69
C GLU A 251 3.58 -1.00 -10.68
N ALA A 252 4.10 -1.07 -9.44
CA ALA A 252 3.48 -1.84 -8.37
C ALA A 252 2.10 -1.28 -8.00
N ALA A 253 1.97 0.03 -7.90
CA ALA A 253 0.72 0.71 -7.62
C ALA A 253 -0.34 0.40 -8.69
N ARG A 254 0.00 0.52 -9.99
CA ARG A 254 -0.93 0.19 -11.09
C ARG A 254 -1.37 -1.27 -11.03
N ALA A 255 -0.43 -2.20 -10.83
CA ALA A 255 -0.74 -3.62 -10.75
C ALA A 255 -1.72 -3.94 -9.62
N VAL A 256 -1.55 -3.31 -8.45
CA VAL A 256 -2.45 -3.49 -7.29
C VAL A 256 -3.81 -2.86 -7.56
N MET A 257 -3.85 -1.65 -8.11
CA MET A 257 -5.10 -0.95 -8.43
C MET A 257 -5.94 -1.72 -9.44
N GLU A 258 -5.30 -2.23 -10.50
CA GLU A 258 -5.95 -3.07 -11.52
C GLU A 258 -6.39 -4.42 -10.92
N GLY A 259 -5.48 -5.10 -10.21
CA GLY A 259 -5.74 -6.44 -9.65
C GLY A 259 -6.81 -6.49 -8.58
N LEU A 260 -6.98 -5.41 -7.81
CA LEU A 260 -7.96 -5.28 -6.73
C LEU A 260 -9.16 -4.37 -7.09
N CYS A 261 -9.22 -3.86 -8.32
CA CYS A 261 -10.25 -2.93 -8.79
C CYS A 261 -10.42 -1.73 -7.82
N LEU A 262 -9.33 -1.11 -7.38
CA LEU A 262 -9.37 0.03 -6.48
C LEU A 262 -9.75 1.31 -7.23
N PRO A 263 -10.60 2.16 -6.67
CA PRO A 263 -10.95 3.45 -7.27
C PRO A 263 -9.87 4.51 -6.99
N GLY A 264 -9.63 5.43 -7.93
CA GLY A 264 -8.71 6.56 -7.74
C GLY A 264 -7.24 6.19 -7.93
N GLY A 265 -6.35 6.74 -7.11
CA GLY A 265 -4.90 6.59 -7.15
C GLY A 265 -4.25 6.83 -5.78
N ALA A 266 -2.96 7.10 -5.77
CA ALA A 266 -2.24 7.53 -4.56
C ALA A 266 -1.01 8.37 -4.92
N GLU A 267 -0.72 9.37 -4.10
CA GLU A 267 0.56 10.07 -4.06
C GLU A 267 1.51 9.33 -3.12
N PHE A 268 2.67 8.99 -3.62
CA PHE A 268 3.73 8.32 -2.87
C PHE A 268 4.93 9.23 -2.70
N THR A 269 5.53 9.21 -1.50
CA THR A 269 6.83 9.83 -1.24
C THR A 269 7.82 8.76 -0.77
N LEU A 270 8.85 8.51 -1.56
CA LEU A 270 9.92 7.57 -1.22
C LEU A 270 11.05 8.32 -0.52
N HIS A 271 11.17 8.12 0.80
CA HIS A 271 12.16 8.80 1.64
C HIS A 271 13.52 8.12 1.58
N THR A 272 13.55 6.82 1.76
CA THR A 272 14.79 6.03 1.73
C THR A 272 14.60 4.73 0.94
N THR A 273 15.68 4.23 0.37
CA THR A 273 15.73 2.90 -0.24
C THR A 273 17.16 2.39 -0.25
N ALA A 274 17.33 1.07 -0.08
CA ALA A 274 18.64 0.44 -0.26
C ALA A 274 19.13 0.61 -1.70
N GLN A 275 20.45 0.70 -1.85
CA GLN A 275 21.10 0.87 -3.15
C GLN A 275 20.67 -0.21 -4.15
N ARG A 276 20.38 0.21 -5.38
CA ARG A 276 19.95 -0.70 -6.44
C ARG A 276 21.08 -1.56 -6.96
N HIS A 277 20.74 -2.80 -7.37
CA HIS A 277 21.70 -3.77 -7.93
C HIS A 277 22.91 -4.02 -7.02
N ALA A 278 22.78 -3.71 -5.73
CA ALA A 278 23.77 -3.99 -4.71
C ALA A 278 23.58 -5.37 -4.03
N GLY A 279 22.60 -6.16 -4.43
CA GLY A 279 22.32 -7.45 -3.81
C GLY A 279 21.42 -7.38 -2.57
N LEU A 280 20.88 -6.21 -2.20
CA LEU A 280 20.13 -5.97 -0.96
C LEU A 280 18.60 -6.11 -1.09
N GLY A 281 18.08 -6.51 -2.24
CA GLY A 281 16.65 -6.77 -2.44
C GLY A 281 15.76 -5.55 -2.56
N SER A 282 16.32 -4.34 -2.72
CA SER A 282 15.59 -3.07 -2.77
C SER A 282 14.36 -3.08 -3.69
N GLY A 283 14.47 -3.74 -4.83
CA GLY A 283 13.38 -3.78 -5.79
C GLY A 283 12.12 -4.50 -5.34
N THR A 284 12.24 -5.53 -4.51
CA THR A 284 11.10 -6.24 -3.93
C THR A 284 10.50 -5.43 -2.79
N GLN A 285 11.33 -4.83 -1.95
CA GLN A 285 10.87 -4.04 -0.80
C GLN A 285 10.10 -2.80 -1.24
N VAL A 286 10.61 -2.04 -2.21
CA VAL A 286 9.92 -0.87 -2.77
C VAL A 286 8.56 -1.25 -3.37
N ALA A 287 8.49 -2.35 -4.14
CA ALA A 287 7.24 -2.79 -4.75
C ALA A 287 6.21 -3.25 -3.70
N LEU A 288 6.65 -4.00 -2.68
CA LEU A 288 5.77 -4.47 -1.60
C LEU A 288 5.35 -3.32 -0.67
N ALA A 289 6.24 -2.35 -0.39
CA ALA A 289 5.88 -1.18 0.41
C ALA A 289 4.77 -0.36 -0.27
N ALA A 290 4.89 -0.11 -1.58
CA ALA A 290 3.85 0.59 -2.35
C ALA A 290 2.53 -0.20 -2.38
N ALA A 291 2.60 -1.52 -2.59
CA ALA A 291 1.43 -2.39 -2.61
C ALA A 291 0.71 -2.43 -1.25
N ALA A 292 1.46 -2.59 -0.16
CA ALA A 292 0.92 -2.63 1.20
C ALA A 292 0.33 -1.28 1.62
N ALA A 293 0.99 -0.16 1.27
CA ALA A 293 0.47 1.18 1.52
C ALA A 293 -0.88 1.40 0.82
N LEU A 294 -1.02 1.00 -0.45
CA LEU A 294 -2.28 1.06 -1.17
C LEU A 294 -3.37 0.23 -0.52
N CYS A 295 -3.07 -1.03 -0.18
CA CYS A 295 -4.04 -1.90 0.48
C CYS A 295 -4.53 -1.27 1.78
N ARG A 296 -3.62 -0.67 2.56
CA ARG A 296 -3.98 -0.01 3.82
C ARG A 296 -4.81 1.25 3.59
N LEU A 297 -4.46 2.09 2.61
CA LEU A 297 -5.23 3.30 2.25
C LEU A 297 -6.67 2.98 1.82
N TYR A 298 -6.86 1.85 1.13
CA TYR A 298 -8.17 1.44 0.62
C TYR A 298 -8.85 0.36 1.47
N ASP A 299 -8.35 0.13 2.71
CA ASP A 299 -8.90 -0.82 3.67
C ASP A 299 -9.08 -2.23 3.09
N ARG A 300 -8.03 -2.70 2.41
CA ARG A 300 -7.94 -4.05 1.83
C ARG A 300 -6.97 -4.88 2.64
N ASP A 301 -7.46 -5.96 3.22
CA ASP A 301 -6.63 -6.95 3.89
C ASP A 301 -6.21 -8.02 2.87
N VAL A 302 -4.98 -7.90 2.37
CA VAL A 302 -4.42 -8.79 1.36
C VAL A 302 -3.11 -9.38 1.89
N PRO A 303 -2.98 -10.72 1.97
CA PRO A 303 -1.75 -11.36 2.41
C PRO A 303 -0.54 -10.96 1.56
N VAL A 304 0.62 -10.80 2.18
CA VAL A 304 1.87 -10.38 1.50
C VAL A 304 2.21 -11.32 0.33
N TYR A 305 1.95 -12.62 0.47
CA TYR A 305 2.17 -13.60 -0.59
C TYR A 305 1.29 -13.38 -1.84
N ASP A 306 0.09 -12.85 -1.66
CA ASP A 306 -0.78 -12.49 -2.79
C ASP A 306 -0.35 -11.17 -3.41
N LEU A 307 0.04 -10.18 -2.59
CA LEU A 307 0.60 -8.91 -3.08
C LEU A 307 1.86 -9.14 -3.92
N VAL A 308 2.74 -10.01 -3.47
CA VAL A 308 3.99 -10.35 -4.19
C VAL A 308 3.69 -10.91 -5.59
N ARG A 309 2.63 -11.71 -5.73
CA ARG A 309 2.17 -12.24 -7.04
C ARG A 309 1.66 -11.13 -7.93
N VAL A 310 0.83 -10.22 -7.38
CA VAL A 310 0.29 -9.08 -8.11
C VAL A 310 1.42 -8.19 -8.65
N VAL A 311 2.42 -7.88 -7.82
CA VAL A 311 3.57 -7.04 -8.25
C VAL A 311 4.64 -7.81 -9.04
N GLY A 312 4.45 -9.12 -9.29
CA GLY A 312 5.32 -9.95 -10.12
C GLY A 312 6.72 -10.18 -9.53
N ARG A 313 6.80 -10.47 -8.23
CA ARG A 313 8.04 -10.73 -7.49
C ARG A 313 8.06 -12.13 -6.88
N GLY A 314 9.20 -12.54 -6.29
CA GLY A 314 9.34 -13.80 -5.56
C GLY A 314 9.55 -15.05 -6.42
N GLY A 315 9.66 -14.96 -7.74
CA GLY A 315 9.70 -16.12 -8.64
C GLY A 315 11.03 -16.91 -8.65
N THR A 316 12.04 -16.56 -7.84
CA THR A 316 13.27 -17.34 -7.67
C THR A 316 13.61 -17.51 -6.19
N SER A 317 13.50 -16.46 -5.38
CA SER A 317 13.77 -16.53 -3.95
C SER A 317 12.63 -15.88 -3.17
N GLY A 318 12.17 -16.55 -2.12
CA GLY A 318 11.18 -16.06 -1.16
C GLY A 318 11.75 -15.16 -0.08
N ILE A 319 13.08 -15.03 0.03
CA ILE A 319 13.72 -14.31 1.13
C ILE A 319 13.24 -12.86 1.21
N GLY A 320 13.13 -12.15 0.08
CA GLY A 320 12.65 -10.76 0.07
C GLY A 320 11.19 -10.64 0.55
N THR A 321 10.34 -11.58 0.19
CA THR A 321 8.94 -11.63 0.62
C THR A 321 8.83 -11.93 2.11
N ALA A 322 9.55 -12.96 2.58
CA ALA A 322 9.54 -13.35 3.99
C ALA A 322 10.21 -12.30 4.89
N ALA A 323 11.26 -11.59 4.38
CA ALA A 323 11.84 -10.46 5.08
C ALA A 323 10.83 -9.33 5.27
N PHE A 324 10.05 -9.00 4.23
CA PHE A 324 8.98 -8.01 4.31
C PHE A 324 7.88 -8.41 5.30
N GLU A 325 7.48 -9.69 5.31
CA GLU A 325 6.39 -10.18 6.14
C GLU A 325 6.80 -10.44 7.60
N GLN A 326 7.97 -11.05 7.81
CA GLN A 326 8.32 -11.63 9.13
C GLN A 326 9.67 -11.16 9.69
N GLY A 327 10.63 -10.79 8.82
CA GLY A 327 12.00 -10.51 9.24
C GLY A 327 12.77 -11.72 9.76
N GLY A 328 13.97 -11.51 10.28
CA GLY A 328 14.84 -12.54 10.87
C GLY A 328 15.72 -13.27 9.86
N PHE A 329 16.27 -14.41 10.27
CA PHE A 329 16.95 -15.37 9.42
C PHE A 329 15.91 -16.28 8.76
N ILE A 330 16.02 -16.48 7.47
CA ILE A 330 14.98 -17.13 6.66
C ILE A 330 15.61 -18.17 5.74
N VAL A 331 14.95 -19.35 5.66
CA VAL A 331 15.25 -20.39 4.68
C VAL A 331 13.98 -20.69 3.89
N ASP A 332 14.02 -20.55 2.59
CA ASP A 332 12.91 -20.91 1.69
C ASP A 332 13.17 -22.23 0.94
N GLY A 333 12.11 -22.93 0.58
CA GLY A 333 12.15 -24.27 -0.02
C GLY A 333 12.20 -24.30 -1.54
N GLY A 334 12.40 -23.16 -2.21
CA GLY A 334 12.41 -23.11 -3.67
C GLY A 334 11.09 -23.54 -4.32
N HIS A 335 11.15 -23.85 -5.62
CA HIS A 335 10.01 -24.16 -6.46
C HIS A 335 10.01 -25.62 -6.92
N ARG A 336 8.86 -26.17 -7.26
CA ARG A 336 8.78 -27.45 -7.97
C ARG A 336 9.38 -27.30 -9.36
N PHE A 337 10.23 -28.25 -9.75
CA PHE A 337 10.98 -28.20 -11.00
C PHE A 337 10.65 -29.36 -11.92
N GLY A 338 10.55 -29.11 -13.23
CA GLY A 338 10.29 -30.09 -14.27
C GLY A 338 9.01 -29.82 -15.04
N PRO A 339 8.59 -30.73 -15.94
CA PRO A 339 7.49 -30.49 -16.88
C PRO A 339 6.13 -30.13 -16.25
N SER A 340 5.86 -30.67 -15.04
CA SER A 340 4.65 -30.37 -14.27
C SER A 340 4.91 -29.45 -13.07
N GLY A 341 6.11 -28.89 -12.95
CA GLY A 341 6.51 -28.01 -11.86
C GLY A 341 6.17 -26.54 -12.12
N ASP A 342 6.43 -25.73 -11.12
CA ASP A 342 6.27 -24.26 -11.19
C ASP A 342 7.30 -23.64 -12.13
N LYS A 343 8.48 -24.28 -12.26
CA LYS A 343 9.59 -23.89 -13.15
C LYS A 343 10.06 -25.06 -14.00
N GLN A 344 10.43 -24.77 -15.24
CA GLN A 344 10.95 -25.75 -16.20
C GLN A 344 12.41 -25.51 -16.57
N ASP A 345 12.95 -24.36 -16.18
CA ASP A 345 14.32 -23.94 -16.44
C ASP A 345 14.88 -23.09 -15.29
N PHE A 346 16.20 -22.90 -15.31
CA PHE A 346 16.91 -22.05 -14.35
C PHE A 346 16.86 -20.61 -14.86
N ARG A 347 16.23 -19.72 -14.08
CA ARG A 347 16.15 -18.30 -14.43
C ARG A 347 16.02 -17.41 -13.21
N PRO A 348 16.53 -16.15 -13.30
CA PRO A 348 16.43 -15.17 -12.21
C PRO A 348 15.01 -14.67 -12.00
N SER A 349 14.78 -14.00 -10.88
CA SER A 349 13.48 -13.46 -10.49
C SER A 349 12.85 -12.52 -11.53
N ALA A 350 13.65 -11.72 -12.21
CA ALA A 350 13.17 -10.82 -13.26
C ALA A 350 12.52 -11.55 -14.45
N ALA A 351 12.98 -12.77 -14.72
CA ALA A 351 12.47 -13.64 -15.79
C ALA A 351 11.44 -14.68 -15.30
N SER A 352 11.08 -14.67 -14.01
CA SER A 352 10.18 -15.64 -13.36
C SER A 352 8.85 -14.99 -12.93
N ARG A 353 8.31 -14.08 -13.72
CA ARG A 353 7.04 -13.40 -13.44
C ARG A 353 5.87 -14.40 -13.40
N GLY A 354 4.95 -14.21 -12.46
CA GLY A 354 3.75 -15.05 -12.32
C GLY A 354 3.96 -16.35 -11.53
N ILE A 355 5.21 -16.66 -11.14
CA ILE A 355 5.51 -17.78 -10.25
C ILE A 355 5.29 -17.31 -8.80
N ALA A 356 4.55 -18.12 -8.02
CA ALA A 356 4.32 -17.82 -6.60
C ALA A 356 5.64 -17.89 -5.82
N PRO A 357 5.80 -17.08 -4.75
CA PRO A 357 6.98 -17.19 -3.91
C PRO A 357 7.06 -18.59 -3.28
N PRO A 358 8.29 -19.10 -3.07
CA PRO A 358 8.48 -20.41 -2.47
C PRO A 358 8.05 -20.42 -0.99
N PRO A 359 7.70 -21.61 -0.43
CA PRO A 359 7.35 -21.73 0.97
C PRO A 359 8.56 -21.45 1.87
N VAL A 360 8.34 -20.77 2.98
CA VAL A 360 9.33 -20.65 4.04
C VAL A 360 9.42 -21.99 4.77
N LEU A 361 10.63 -22.56 4.85
CA LEU A 361 10.92 -23.80 5.56
C LEU A 361 11.30 -23.55 7.02
N ALA A 362 12.09 -22.50 7.26
CA ALA A 362 12.51 -22.11 8.58
C ALA A 362 12.63 -20.60 8.68
N ARG A 363 12.23 -20.06 9.84
CA ARG A 363 12.43 -18.68 10.22
C ARG A 363 12.86 -18.64 11.68
N HIS A 364 14.01 -18.00 11.96
CA HIS A 364 14.53 -17.82 13.30
C HIS A 364 14.81 -16.36 13.58
N ARG A 365 14.76 -15.98 14.87
CA ARG A 365 15.29 -14.69 15.27
C ARG A 365 16.81 -14.71 15.11
N PHE A 366 17.35 -13.64 14.58
CA PHE A 366 18.79 -13.44 14.54
C PHE A 366 19.25 -12.82 15.88
N PRO A 367 20.39 -13.24 16.44
CA PRO A 367 20.89 -12.68 17.71
C PRO A 367 21.05 -11.16 17.66
N GLU A 368 20.55 -10.47 18.68
CA GLU A 368 20.52 -9.00 18.72
C GLU A 368 21.90 -8.37 19.03
N ASP A 369 22.79 -9.12 19.62
CA ASP A 369 24.18 -8.77 19.89
C ASP A 369 25.12 -9.01 18.70
N TRP A 370 24.69 -9.77 17.70
CA TRP A 370 25.43 -9.92 16.46
C TRP A 370 25.19 -8.73 15.53
N HIS A 371 26.29 -8.25 14.93
CA HIS A 371 26.29 -7.13 14.00
C HIS A 371 26.56 -7.62 12.58
N ILE A 372 26.08 -6.86 11.60
CA ILE A 372 26.28 -7.11 10.20
C ILE A 372 26.92 -5.87 9.57
N LEU A 373 28.12 -6.02 9.03
CA LEU A 373 28.77 -5.00 8.24
C LEU A 373 28.43 -5.20 6.77
N LEU A 374 27.96 -4.16 6.11
CA LEU A 374 27.71 -4.12 4.68
C LEU A 374 28.78 -3.26 4.01
N VAL A 375 29.46 -3.80 3.03
CA VAL A 375 30.49 -3.12 2.25
C VAL A 375 30.10 -3.16 0.79
N THR A 376 29.73 -2.02 0.22
CA THR A 376 29.32 -1.92 -1.19
C THR A 376 30.35 -1.07 -1.92
N PRO A 377 31.27 -1.68 -2.70
CA PRO A 377 32.28 -0.94 -3.45
C PRO A 377 31.64 -0.13 -4.59
N ASP A 378 32.22 1.02 -4.91
CA ASP A 378 31.77 1.88 -6.00
C ASP A 378 32.26 1.37 -7.35
N ILE A 379 31.80 0.19 -7.71
CA ILE A 379 32.00 -0.49 -8.99
C ILE A 379 30.65 -0.57 -9.70
N GLY A 380 30.68 -0.83 -10.99
CA GLY A 380 29.43 -1.00 -11.74
C GLY A 380 28.46 -1.97 -11.07
N ALA A 381 27.17 -1.82 -11.35
CA ALA A 381 26.12 -2.71 -10.81
C ALA A 381 26.43 -4.18 -11.05
N GLY A 382 26.09 -5.05 -10.10
CA GLY A 382 26.17 -6.50 -10.23
C GLY A 382 25.40 -7.02 -11.46
N ALA A 383 25.56 -8.30 -11.80
CA ALA A 383 24.86 -8.89 -12.94
C ALA A 383 23.34 -8.73 -12.78
N HIS A 384 22.68 -8.23 -13.83
CA HIS A 384 21.22 -8.04 -13.87
C HIS A 384 20.67 -8.17 -15.29
N GLY A 385 19.37 -8.39 -15.42
CA GLY A 385 18.69 -8.50 -16.70
C GLY A 385 19.18 -9.66 -17.57
N GLY A 386 19.48 -9.41 -18.83
CA GLY A 386 19.92 -10.43 -19.79
C GLY A 386 21.21 -11.14 -19.38
N ARG A 387 22.18 -10.39 -18.82
CA ARG A 387 23.45 -10.96 -18.34
C ARG A 387 23.23 -11.98 -17.21
N GLU A 388 22.33 -11.72 -16.29
CA GLU A 388 21.97 -12.66 -15.23
C GLU A 388 21.36 -13.95 -15.80
N VAL A 389 20.45 -13.84 -16.78
CA VAL A 389 19.86 -15.00 -17.47
C VAL A 389 20.93 -15.87 -18.15
N ASP A 390 21.91 -15.25 -18.81
CA ASP A 390 23.00 -15.97 -19.47
C ASP A 390 23.89 -16.72 -18.48
N ILE A 391 24.14 -16.14 -17.29
CA ILE A 391 24.89 -16.80 -16.22
C ILE A 391 24.16 -18.07 -15.73
N PHE A 392 22.86 -17.98 -15.48
CA PHE A 392 22.05 -19.15 -15.11
C PHE A 392 22.12 -20.23 -16.18
N ARG A 393 21.95 -19.85 -17.45
CA ARG A 393 22.01 -20.81 -18.57
C ARG A 393 23.38 -21.49 -18.71
N THR A 394 24.46 -20.76 -18.46
CA THR A 394 25.82 -21.25 -18.64
C THR A 394 26.29 -22.17 -17.50
N HIS A 395 25.85 -21.86 -16.25
CA HIS A 395 26.40 -22.48 -15.05
C HIS A 395 25.42 -23.43 -14.34
N CYS A 396 24.17 -23.51 -14.76
CA CYS A 396 23.22 -24.50 -14.26
C CYS A 396 23.00 -25.62 -15.28
N PRO A 397 22.79 -26.89 -14.80
CA PRO A 397 22.77 -27.30 -13.41
C PRO A 397 24.17 -27.35 -12.77
N VAL A 398 24.27 -26.93 -11.50
CA VAL A 398 25.50 -27.11 -10.71
C VAL A 398 25.69 -28.57 -10.29
N PRO A 399 26.92 -29.03 -9.93
CA PRO A 399 27.15 -30.39 -9.47
C PRO A 399 26.29 -30.74 -8.25
N LEU A 400 25.66 -31.92 -8.28
CA LEU A 400 24.76 -32.38 -7.21
C LEU A 400 25.48 -32.51 -5.86
N GLU A 401 26.76 -32.89 -5.88
CA GLU A 401 27.55 -33.03 -4.65
C GLU A 401 27.75 -31.68 -3.96
N GLU A 402 27.96 -30.59 -4.73
CA GLU A 402 28.04 -29.24 -4.18
C GLU A 402 26.70 -28.81 -3.57
N VAL A 403 25.55 -29.18 -4.17
CA VAL A 403 24.21 -28.94 -3.61
C VAL A 403 24.02 -29.67 -2.29
N ARG A 404 24.44 -30.93 -2.22
CA ARG A 404 24.34 -31.76 -0.98
C ARG A 404 25.21 -31.20 0.14
N GLU A 405 26.45 -30.82 -0.18
CA GLU A 405 27.35 -30.18 0.78
C GLU A 405 26.79 -28.84 1.27
N LEU A 406 26.29 -28.01 0.35
CA LEU A 406 25.67 -26.73 0.69
C LEU A 406 24.45 -26.91 1.62
N CYS A 407 23.56 -27.87 1.31
CA CYS A 407 22.42 -28.17 2.19
C CYS A 407 22.88 -28.70 3.57
N HIS A 408 23.97 -29.48 3.62
CA HIS A 408 24.56 -29.94 4.89
C HIS A 408 25.11 -28.74 5.70
N GLU A 409 25.87 -27.83 5.07
CA GLU A 409 26.39 -26.64 5.75
C GLU A 409 25.26 -25.76 6.32
N VAL A 410 24.18 -25.57 5.56
CA VAL A 410 23.05 -24.78 6.03
C VAL A 410 22.29 -25.48 7.17
N LEU A 411 21.96 -26.78 6.99
CA LEU A 411 21.10 -27.50 7.94
C LEU A 411 21.84 -27.92 9.20
N MET A 412 23.10 -28.32 9.09
CA MET A 412 23.85 -28.96 10.21
C MET A 412 24.86 -28.02 10.87
N ARG A 413 25.10 -26.83 10.30
CA ARG A 413 26.04 -25.86 10.88
C ARG A 413 25.44 -24.46 10.99
N MET A 414 24.94 -23.88 9.90
CA MET A 414 24.46 -22.48 9.91
C MET A 414 23.22 -22.33 10.82
N ILE A 415 22.20 -23.19 10.66
CA ILE A 415 20.99 -23.14 11.49
C ILE A 415 21.29 -23.49 12.97
N PRO A 416 21.99 -24.60 13.30
CA PRO A 416 22.38 -24.87 14.68
C PRO A 416 23.22 -23.73 15.29
N GLY A 417 24.24 -23.23 14.59
CA GLY A 417 25.06 -22.12 15.08
C GLY A 417 24.23 -20.89 15.43
N LEU A 418 23.23 -20.57 14.60
CA LEU A 418 22.29 -19.48 14.88
C LEU A 418 21.43 -19.74 16.13
N ILE A 419 20.87 -20.95 16.26
CA ILE A 419 19.94 -21.31 17.35
C ILE A 419 20.68 -21.43 18.68
N GLU A 420 21.89 -22.01 18.67
CA GLU A 420 22.74 -22.23 19.84
C GLU A 420 23.56 -20.99 20.21
N HIS A 421 23.46 -19.89 19.43
CA HIS A 421 24.21 -18.67 19.63
C HIS A 421 25.73 -18.86 19.46
N ASP A 422 26.13 -19.81 18.61
CA ASP A 422 27.51 -20.10 18.26
C ASP A 422 27.89 -19.33 16.99
N LEU A 423 28.48 -18.14 17.21
CA LEU A 423 28.88 -17.22 16.14
C LEU A 423 29.99 -17.83 15.25
N ASP A 424 30.92 -18.57 15.83
CA ASP A 424 32.04 -19.18 15.09
C ASP A 424 31.52 -20.27 14.13
N LEU A 425 30.60 -21.12 14.63
CA LEU A 425 29.97 -22.14 13.82
C LEU A 425 29.14 -21.52 12.68
N PHE A 426 28.34 -20.49 12.97
CA PHE A 426 27.55 -19.76 11.99
C PHE A 426 28.41 -19.07 10.95
N GLY A 427 29.44 -18.33 11.38
CA GLY A 427 30.37 -17.60 10.52
C GLY A 427 31.19 -18.52 9.61
N SER A 428 31.70 -19.64 10.17
CA SER A 428 32.44 -20.64 9.37
C SER A 428 31.56 -21.28 8.29
N ALA A 429 30.27 -21.51 8.59
CA ALA A 429 29.31 -22.00 7.59
C ALA A 429 29.07 -20.96 6.48
N ILE A 430 28.97 -19.66 6.81
CA ILE A 430 28.90 -18.60 5.79
C ILE A 430 30.14 -18.65 4.89
N ASN A 431 31.34 -18.69 5.45
CA ASN A 431 32.59 -18.74 4.70
C ASN A 431 32.63 -19.94 3.75
N ARG A 432 32.22 -21.13 4.23
CA ARG A 432 32.17 -22.34 3.42
C ARG A 432 31.21 -22.24 2.24
N THR A 433 30.02 -21.65 2.45
CA THR A 433 29.01 -21.49 1.39
C THR A 433 29.50 -20.67 0.21
N GLN A 434 30.46 -19.74 0.39
CA GLN A 434 31.02 -18.93 -0.69
C GLN A 434 31.73 -19.74 -1.77
N ALA A 435 32.21 -20.95 -1.41
CA ALA A 435 32.95 -21.85 -2.31
C ALA A 435 32.07 -22.95 -2.91
N LEU A 436 30.76 -22.99 -2.64
CA LEU A 436 29.87 -24.09 -3.01
C LEU A 436 28.76 -23.64 -3.97
N GLY A 437 28.28 -24.58 -4.77
CA GLY A 437 27.11 -24.43 -5.61
C GLY A 437 27.14 -23.21 -6.53
N PHE A 438 25.99 -22.58 -6.68
CA PHE A 438 25.87 -21.40 -7.53
C PHE A 438 26.55 -20.16 -6.90
N LYS A 439 26.68 -20.11 -5.56
CA LYS A 439 27.37 -19.01 -4.88
C LYS A 439 28.83 -18.90 -5.30
N ARG A 440 29.52 -20.01 -5.50
CA ARG A 440 30.90 -20.02 -6.06
C ARG A 440 30.97 -19.31 -7.41
N VAL A 441 29.96 -19.50 -8.27
CA VAL A 441 29.89 -18.84 -9.58
C VAL A 441 29.66 -17.33 -9.39
N GLU A 442 28.72 -16.96 -8.52
CA GLU A 442 28.43 -15.54 -8.21
C GLU A 442 29.70 -14.80 -7.74
N VAL A 443 30.47 -15.40 -6.82
CA VAL A 443 31.72 -14.80 -6.30
C VAL A 443 32.81 -14.73 -7.37
N ALA A 444 33.01 -15.80 -8.15
CA ALA A 444 34.05 -15.84 -9.20
C ALA A 444 33.84 -14.81 -10.32
N MET A 445 32.63 -14.34 -10.50
CA MET A 445 32.29 -13.36 -11.55
C MET A 445 32.40 -11.90 -11.10
N GLN A 446 32.75 -11.65 -9.83
CA GLN A 446 32.84 -10.31 -9.29
C GLN A 446 34.16 -9.59 -9.68
N HIS A 447 34.13 -8.28 -9.49
CA HIS A 447 35.34 -7.46 -9.55
C HIS A 447 36.38 -7.95 -8.52
N PRO A 448 37.69 -7.91 -8.80
CA PRO A 448 38.74 -8.40 -7.88
C PRO A 448 38.69 -7.83 -6.45
N VAL A 449 38.15 -6.63 -6.27
CA VAL A 449 37.98 -6.04 -4.93
C VAL A 449 37.05 -6.88 -4.03
N VAL A 450 36.09 -7.62 -4.59
CA VAL A 450 35.13 -8.40 -3.80
C VAL A 450 35.80 -9.57 -3.07
N PRO A 451 36.56 -10.47 -3.72
CA PRO A 451 37.34 -11.46 -2.99
C PRO A 451 38.27 -10.85 -1.96
N SER A 452 38.96 -9.73 -2.27
CA SER A 452 39.84 -9.04 -1.33
C SER A 452 39.09 -8.53 -0.10
N LEU A 453 37.86 -8.02 -0.26
CA LEU A 453 36.99 -7.61 0.86
C LEU A 453 36.57 -8.80 1.71
N LEU A 454 36.20 -9.94 1.10
CA LEU A 454 35.84 -11.17 1.83
C LEU A 454 37.00 -11.62 2.71
N GLU A 455 38.21 -11.68 2.17
CA GLU A 455 39.41 -12.09 2.89
C GLU A 455 39.79 -11.10 4.00
N ALA A 456 39.86 -9.80 3.68
CA ALA A 456 40.26 -8.78 4.65
C ALA A 456 39.30 -8.66 5.82
N THR A 457 37.99 -8.79 5.60
CA THR A 457 37.00 -8.70 6.68
C THR A 457 37.10 -9.88 7.64
N VAL A 458 37.34 -11.11 7.15
CA VAL A 458 37.57 -12.27 8.02
C VAL A 458 38.91 -12.15 8.75
N GLN A 459 39.98 -11.72 8.08
CA GLN A 459 41.29 -11.51 8.71
C GLN A 459 41.25 -10.43 9.80
N ALA A 460 40.38 -9.42 9.65
CA ALA A 460 40.18 -8.36 10.62
C ALA A 460 39.29 -8.77 11.81
N GLY A 461 38.79 -10.01 11.86
CA GLY A 461 38.07 -10.58 13.01
C GLY A 461 36.56 -10.81 12.80
N ALA A 462 36.03 -10.67 11.59
CA ALA A 462 34.68 -11.13 11.34
C ALA A 462 34.60 -12.66 11.43
N ALA A 463 33.57 -13.18 12.09
CA ALA A 463 33.34 -14.62 12.19
C ALA A 463 33.05 -15.27 10.82
N GLY A 464 32.36 -14.53 9.95
CA GLY A 464 32.09 -14.94 8.59
C GLY A 464 31.80 -13.77 7.67
N ALA A 465 32.15 -13.94 6.38
CA ALA A 465 31.86 -12.96 5.34
C ALA A 465 31.32 -13.62 4.06
N GLY A 466 30.48 -12.90 3.36
CA GLY A 466 29.89 -13.42 2.13
C GLY A 466 29.42 -12.33 1.17
N LEU A 467 29.17 -12.75 -0.07
CA LEU A 467 28.58 -11.91 -1.12
C LEU A 467 27.05 -11.99 -1.06
N SER A 468 26.36 -10.87 -1.00
CA SER A 468 24.91 -10.83 -1.03
C SER A 468 24.39 -10.96 -2.47
N SER A 469 23.74 -12.10 -2.81
CA SER A 469 23.22 -12.35 -4.15
C SER A 469 24.32 -12.15 -5.21
N PHE A 470 24.01 -11.54 -6.35
CA PHE A 470 24.98 -11.14 -7.37
C PHE A 470 25.82 -9.90 -7.00
N GLY A 471 25.81 -9.48 -5.73
CA GLY A 471 26.63 -8.37 -5.27
C GLY A 471 26.26 -7.00 -5.89
N PRO A 472 27.18 -6.07 -5.84
CA PRO A 472 28.55 -6.17 -5.32
C PRO A 472 28.69 -6.10 -3.80
N THR A 473 27.61 -5.99 -3.02
CA THR A 473 27.69 -5.88 -1.57
C THR A 473 28.27 -7.15 -0.93
N VAL A 474 29.38 -6.98 -0.22
CA VAL A 474 29.92 -7.94 0.72
C VAL A 474 29.29 -7.67 2.09
N TYR A 475 28.93 -8.73 2.80
CA TYR A 475 28.51 -8.63 4.20
C TYR A 475 29.48 -9.41 5.09
N ALA A 476 29.68 -8.94 6.32
CA ALA A 476 30.46 -9.63 7.34
C ALA A 476 29.65 -9.69 8.64
N VAL A 477 29.72 -10.80 9.36
CA VAL A 477 28.99 -11.01 10.61
C VAL A 477 29.97 -11.15 11.76
N GLY A 478 29.68 -10.50 12.89
CA GLY A 478 30.48 -10.54 14.09
C GLY A 478 29.70 -10.00 15.28
N ASP A 479 30.30 -10.04 16.46
CA ASP A 479 29.75 -9.46 17.70
C ASP A 479 30.47 -8.17 18.08
N SER A 480 31.70 -8.28 18.58
CA SER A 480 32.56 -7.19 18.97
C SER A 480 33.65 -6.93 17.94
N GLY A 481 34.29 -5.76 17.99
CA GLY A 481 35.41 -5.44 17.09
C GLY A 481 35.05 -5.13 15.66
N MET A 482 33.76 -4.98 15.33
CA MET A 482 33.31 -4.72 13.95
C MET A 482 33.78 -3.37 13.39
N GLU A 483 34.23 -2.45 14.23
CA GLU A 483 34.90 -1.19 13.85
C GLU A 483 36.26 -1.45 13.18
N ASP A 484 37.02 -2.45 13.66
CA ASP A 484 38.28 -2.85 13.03
C ASP A 484 38.05 -3.53 11.69
N VAL A 485 37.00 -4.38 11.58
CA VAL A 485 36.55 -4.99 10.34
C VAL A 485 36.14 -3.90 9.33
N ALA A 486 35.38 -2.89 9.79
CA ALA A 486 34.98 -1.76 8.94
C ALA A 486 36.17 -0.92 8.47
N ARG A 487 37.19 -0.76 9.30
CA ARG A 487 38.44 -0.06 8.95
C ARG A 487 39.20 -0.83 7.88
N ALA A 488 39.42 -2.13 8.06
CA ALA A 488 40.05 -2.99 7.06
C ALA A 488 39.33 -2.99 5.72
N ALA A 489 37.99 -3.04 5.76
CA ALA A 489 37.20 -2.92 4.54
C ALA A 489 37.39 -1.58 3.83
N LYS A 490 37.45 -0.46 4.55
CA LYS A 490 37.72 0.87 3.98
C LYS A 490 39.13 0.97 3.37
N GLU A 491 40.12 0.33 3.99
CA GLU A 491 41.48 0.27 3.45
C GLU A 491 41.53 -0.50 2.11
N VAL A 492 40.79 -1.61 2.01
CA VAL A 492 40.68 -2.37 0.75
C VAL A 492 39.94 -1.58 -0.33
N LEU A 493 38.91 -0.82 0.04
CA LEU A 493 38.20 0.06 -0.90
C LEU A 493 39.11 1.15 -1.46
N GLY A 494 40.00 1.74 -0.64
CA GLY A 494 40.96 2.76 -1.06
C GLY A 494 40.34 3.84 -1.94
N ASP A 495 41.03 4.17 -3.04
CA ASP A 495 40.55 5.18 -4.01
C ASP A 495 39.34 4.75 -4.83
N LEU A 496 38.98 3.46 -4.82
CA LEU A 496 37.78 2.98 -5.50
C LEU A 496 36.49 3.54 -4.88
N GLY A 497 36.54 3.80 -3.56
CA GLY A 497 35.38 4.28 -2.82
C GLY A 497 34.30 3.22 -2.60
N GLY A 498 33.23 3.64 -1.96
CA GLY A 498 32.09 2.77 -1.66
C GLY A 498 31.41 3.13 -0.33
N SER A 499 30.36 2.41 0.02
CA SER A 499 29.69 2.57 1.29
C SER A 499 30.05 1.45 2.28
N VAL A 500 30.22 1.80 3.54
CA VAL A 500 30.45 0.87 4.65
C VAL A 500 29.44 1.19 5.75
N ILE A 501 28.50 0.25 5.99
CA ILE A 501 27.38 0.42 6.90
C ILE A 501 27.40 -0.69 7.94
N LEU A 502 27.49 -0.34 9.22
CA LEU A 502 27.30 -1.29 10.31
C LEU A 502 25.83 -1.28 10.71
N THR A 503 25.19 -2.43 10.63
CA THR A 503 23.76 -2.61 10.87
C THR A 503 23.48 -3.86 11.69
N LYS A 504 22.22 -4.15 11.92
CA LYS A 504 21.72 -5.37 12.59
C LYS A 504 20.68 -6.07 11.74
N ALA A 505 20.41 -7.31 12.09
CA ALA A 505 19.28 -8.01 11.55
C ALA A 505 17.97 -7.44 12.10
N ARG A 506 16.96 -7.31 11.25
CA ARG A 506 15.62 -6.91 11.65
C ARG A 506 14.76 -8.16 11.88
N ASN A 507 14.39 -8.40 13.14
CA ASN A 507 13.64 -9.59 13.57
C ASN A 507 12.12 -9.48 13.39
N CYS A 508 11.63 -8.42 12.79
CA CYS A 508 10.23 -8.20 12.44
C CYS A 508 10.13 -7.78 10.97
N GLY A 509 8.97 -7.99 10.39
CA GLY A 509 8.67 -7.55 9.03
C GLY A 509 8.52 -6.04 8.91
N ALA A 510 7.97 -5.61 7.79
CA ALA A 510 7.64 -4.22 7.55
C ALA A 510 6.63 -3.70 8.58
N SER A 511 6.81 -2.49 9.05
CA SER A 511 5.85 -1.79 9.89
C SER A 511 5.02 -0.81 9.06
N MET A 512 3.74 -0.67 9.42
CA MET A 512 2.83 0.30 8.81
C MET A 512 2.18 1.15 9.88
N ARG A 513 2.10 2.46 9.66
CA ARG A 513 1.45 3.42 10.55
C ARG A 513 0.54 4.32 9.74
N GLU A 514 -0.63 4.65 10.30
CA GLU A 514 -1.52 5.70 9.80
C GLU A 514 -1.21 6.98 10.58
N GLU A 515 -1.04 8.10 9.86
CA GLU A 515 -0.79 9.44 10.41
C GLU A 515 -1.83 10.42 9.88
#